data_3f72625e0a14c03dfb34571b748faa1c
#
_entry.id   3f72625e0a14c03dfb34571b748faa1c
#
_cell.length_a   1.000
_cell.length_b   1.000
_cell.length_c   1.000
_cell.angle_alpha   90.00
_cell.angle_beta   90.00
_cell.angle_gamma   90.00
#
_symmetry.space_group_name_H-M   'P 1'
#
loop_
_entity.id
_entity.type
_entity.pdbx_description
1 polymer ?
#
loop_
_entity_poly.entity_id
_entity_poly.type
_entity_poly.pdbx_seq_one_letter_code
_entity_poly.pdbx_strand_id
1 'polypeptide(L)'
;MKRIVFVVSVAVLVFSVAVQAQTSGQPGPEHKKLDVWAGTWTIQVEAKDSPSGPTYRFDATMQGRWLPGGFFLEIHGTQKDQNGEDHWLEILGYDPIKKAYFGYVFYYSGTWGFYTLTFDDRSCLESGTFYSPDGKAIKFRHMWNFTPDWMSVSGTEEVERDGKWWTSFEAKGVKSLTK
;
A
#
# COMPACT_ATOMS: atom_id res chain seq x y z
N MET A 1 57.87 61.55 10.34
CA MET A 1 57.49 60.43 9.38
C MET A 1 56.62 59.45 10.14
N LYS A 2 55.24 59.48 9.91
CA LYS A 2 54.29 58.63 10.59
C LYS A 2 54.06 57.39 9.67
N ARG A 3 54.37 56.22 10.19
CA ARG A 3 54.08 54.92 9.47
C ARG A 3 52.63 54.51 9.84
N ILE A 4 51.76 54.50 8.83
CA ILE A 4 50.41 53.98 8.93
C ILE A 4 50.50 52.47 8.70
N VAL A 5 50.15 51.69 9.70
CA VAL A 5 50.04 50.24 9.60
C VAL A 5 48.57 49.93 9.21
N PHE A 6 48.39 49.41 8.01
CA PHE A 6 47.10 48.92 7.53
C PHE A 6 46.90 47.46 8.04
N VAL A 7 45.98 47.27 8.96
CA VAL A 7 45.55 45.94 9.38
C VAL A 7 44.39 45.54 8.48
N VAL A 8 44.66 44.58 7.59
CA VAL A 8 43.66 43.96 6.76
C VAL A 8 43.04 42.80 7.56
N SER A 9 41.83 43.00 8.10
CA SER A 9 41.06 41.93 8.72
C SER A 9 40.37 41.11 7.62
N VAL A 10 40.88 39.90 7.38
CA VAL A 10 40.22 38.92 6.52
C VAL A 10 39.14 38.22 7.35
N ALA A 11 37.88 38.62 7.14
CA ALA A 11 36.72 37.87 7.67
C ALA A 11 36.49 36.63 6.87
N VAL A 12 36.91 35.47 7.39
CA VAL A 12 36.59 34.17 6.84
C VAL A 12 35.14 33.84 7.22
N LEU A 13 34.23 34.04 6.28
CA LEU A 13 32.85 33.54 6.35
C LEU A 13 32.87 32.02 6.18
N VAL A 14 32.87 31.32 7.31
CA VAL A 14 32.63 29.86 7.30
C VAL A 14 31.15 29.65 7.04
N PHE A 15 30.80 29.39 5.79
CA PHE A 15 29.49 28.85 5.44
C PHE A 15 29.44 27.42 5.99
N SER A 16 28.87 27.24 7.16
CA SER A 16 28.47 25.94 7.67
C SER A 16 27.31 25.44 6.80
N VAL A 17 27.62 24.70 5.74
CA VAL A 17 26.65 23.86 5.07
C VAL A 17 26.26 22.80 6.11
N ALA A 18 25.15 23.00 6.79
CA ALA A 18 24.53 21.95 7.55
C ALA A 18 24.10 20.89 6.53
N VAL A 19 24.99 19.97 6.26
CA VAL A 19 24.61 18.67 5.68
C VAL A 19 23.68 18.05 6.70
N GLN A 20 22.38 18.20 6.47
CA GLN A 20 21.40 17.38 7.16
C GLN A 20 21.78 15.93 6.78
N ALA A 21 22.58 15.33 7.64
CA ALA A 21 22.72 13.88 7.63
C ALA A 21 21.28 13.38 7.73
N GLN A 22 20.74 12.86 6.61
CA GLN A 22 19.56 12.03 6.66
C GLN A 22 19.90 10.98 7.71
N THR A 23 19.27 11.08 8.87
CA THR A 23 19.29 10.02 9.86
C THR A 23 18.71 8.82 9.16
N SER A 24 19.59 8.01 8.58
CA SER A 24 19.25 6.73 7.98
C SER A 24 18.53 5.93 9.06
N GLY A 25 17.22 5.79 8.94
CA GLY A 25 16.46 4.98 9.89
C GLY A 25 15.11 5.53 10.37
N GLN A 26 14.61 6.64 9.85
CA GLN A 26 13.24 7.11 10.16
C GLN A 26 12.36 7.08 8.90
N PRO A 27 11.13 6.51 8.99
CA PRO A 27 10.19 6.53 7.88
C PRO A 27 9.81 7.97 7.52
N GLY A 28 9.87 8.28 6.23
CA GLY A 28 9.51 9.59 5.69
C GLY A 28 7.98 9.76 5.50
N PRO A 29 7.55 10.93 5.01
CA PRO A 29 6.14 11.23 4.79
C PRO A 29 5.46 10.26 3.80
N GLU A 30 6.22 9.66 2.89
CA GLU A 30 5.67 8.68 1.94
C GLU A 30 5.16 7.42 2.65
N HIS A 31 5.83 6.96 3.70
CA HIS A 31 5.35 5.81 4.46
C HIS A 31 3.98 6.08 5.10
N LYS A 32 3.71 7.33 5.53
CA LYS A 32 2.43 7.71 6.14
C LYS A 32 1.23 7.57 5.20
N LYS A 33 1.43 7.56 3.89
CA LYS A 33 0.32 7.30 2.94
C LYS A 33 -0.25 5.90 3.09
N LEU A 34 0.54 4.95 3.59
CA LEU A 34 0.07 3.60 3.89
C LEU A 34 -0.80 3.51 5.15
N ASP A 35 -0.88 4.58 5.98
CA ASP A 35 -1.75 4.62 7.18
C ASP A 35 -3.23 4.41 6.86
N VAL A 36 -3.64 4.63 5.62
CA VAL A 36 -5.01 4.34 5.19
C VAL A 36 -5.39 2.89 5.46
N TRP A 37 -4.44 1.97 5.32
CA TRP A 37 -4.62 0.54 5.54
C TRP A 37 -4.34 0.09 6.99
N ALA A 38 -3.75 0.95 7.83
CA ALA A 38 -3.52 0.63 9.24
C ALA A 38 -4.85 0.54 10.01
N GLY A 39 -4.91 -0.35 11.01
CA GLY A 39 -6.13 -0.60 11.81
C GLY A 39 -6.94 -1.78 11.29
N THR A 40 -8.16 -1.91 11.76
CA THR A 40 -9.05 -3.04 11.44
C THR A 40 -10.13 -2.61 10.45
N TRP A 41 -10.27 -3.36 9.38
CA TRP A 41 -11.30 -3.17 8.36
C TRP A 41 -12.21 -4.39 8.29
N THR A 42 -13.51 -4.15 8.14
CA THR A 42 -14.48 -5.17 7.73
C THR A 42 -14.97 -4.83 6.34
N ILE A 43 -14.87 -5.77 5.43
CA ILE A 43 -15.11 -5.58 4.00
C ILE A 43 -16.16 -6.57 3.53
N GLN A 44 -17.18 -6.09 2.85
CA GLN A 44 -18.17 -6.91 2.16
C GLN A 44 -17.81 -6.95 0.68
N VAL A 45 -17.76 -8.13 0.11
CA VAL A 45 -17.36 -8.36 -1.26
C VAL A 45 -18.47 -9.06 -2.02
N GLU A 46 -18.72 -8.57 -3.24
CA GLU A 46 -19.55 -9.22 -4.23
C GLU A 46 -18.64 -9.62 -5.41
N ALA A 47 -18.48 -10.92 -5.67
CA ALA A 47 -17.49 -11.46 -6.59
C ALA A 47 -18.09 -12.40 -7.63
N LYS A 48 -17.29 -12.63 -8.69
CA LYS A 48 -17.55 -13.60 -9.76
C LYS A 48 -16.26 -14.30 -10.12
N ASP A 49 -16.33 -15.57 -10.49
CA ASP A 49 -15.17 -16.35 -10.95
C ASP A 49 -14.98 -16.28 -12.47
N SER A 50 -15.95 -15.72 -13.19
CA SER A 50 -15.89 -15.51 -14.64
C SER A 50 -16.87 -14.40 -15.06
N PRO A 51 -16.68 -13.76 -16.24
CA PRO A 51 -17.52 -12.66 -16.70
C PRO A 51 -19.01 -12.95 -16.74
N SER A 52 -19.38 -14.21 -17.05
CA SER A 52 -20.78 -14.68 -17.11
C SER A 52 -21.16 -15.59 -15.95
N GLY A 53 -20.28 -15.76 -14.96
CA GLY A 53 -20.54 -16.61 -13.80
C GLY A 53 -21.54 -15.99 -12.83
N PRO A 54 -22.09 -16.81 -11.93
CA PRO A 54 -22.94 -16.31 -10.87
C PRO A 54 -22.18 -15.40 -9.93
N THR A 55 -22.88 -14.40 -9.42
CA THR A 55 -22.34 -13.55 -8.35
C THR A 55 -22.49 -14.27 -7.01
N TYR A 56 -21.46 -14.20 -6.18
CA TYR A 56 -21.49 -14.65 -4.79
C TYR A 56 -20.97 -13.56 -3.86
N ARG A 57 -21.28 -13.68 -2.58
CA ARG A 57 -20.91 -12.70 -1.57
C ARG A 57 -20.11 -13.35 -0.47
N PHE A 58 -19.17 -12.59 0.05
CA PHE A 58 -18.44 -12.98 1.24
C PHE A 58 -18.02 -11.75 2.07
N ASP A 59 -17.72 -12.01 3.33
CA ASP A 59 -17.15 -11.02 4.21
C ASP A 59 -15.64 -11.27 4.39
N ALA A 60 -14.88 -10.19 4.46
CA ALA A 60 -13.48 -10.22 4.77
C ALA A 60 -13.17 -9.27 5.94
N THR A 61 -12.22 -9.65 6.74
CA THR A 61 -11.63 -8.78 7.76
C THR A 61 -10.13 -8.68 7.54
N MET A 62 -9.58 -7.50 7.76
CA MET A 62 -8.14 -7.31 7.72
C MET A 62 -7.67 -6.41 8.84
N GLN A 63 -6.47 -6.67 9.33
CA GLN A 63 -5.80 -5.89 10.36
C GLN A 63 -4.42 -5.46 9.87
N GLY A 64 -4.27 -4.16 9.62
CA GLY A 64 -3.01 -3.55 9.24
C GLY A 64 -2.28 -2.99 10.45
N ARG A 65 -0.99 -3.28 10.58
CA ARG A 65 -0.12 -2.74 11.63
C ARG A 65 1.29 -2.50 11.11
N TRP A 66 1.88 -1.42 11.60
CA TRP A 66 3.27 -1.13 11.27
C TRP A 66 4.22 -2.13 11.92
N LEU A 67 5.16 -2.64 11.14
CA LEU A 67 6.29 -3.39 11.67
C LEU A 67 7.22 -2.46 12.47
N PRO A 68 7.99 -3.00 13.44
CA PRO A 68 8.99 -2.22 14.15
C PRO A 68 9.90 -1.44 13.19
N GLY A 69 10.06 -0.14 13.44
CA GLY A 69 10.80 0.78 12.55
C GLY A 69 9.90 1.60 11.63
N GLY A 70 8.65 1.21 11.37
CA GLY A 70 7.65 2.00 10.64
C GLY A 70 7.88 2.11 9.12
N PHE A 71 8.71 1.24 8.53
CA PHE A 71 8.99 1.22 7.09
C PHE A 71 8.02 0.34 6.30
N PHE A 72 7.46 -0.67 6.95
CA PHE A 72 6.57 -1.64 6.32
C PHE A 72 5.30 -1.78 7.15
N LEU A 73 4.18 -1.85 6.45
CA LEU A 73 2.88 -2.18 7.01
C LEU A 73 2.59 -3.65 6.69
N GLU A 74 2.34 -4.48 7.71
CA GLU A 74 1.81 -5.81 7.52
C GLU A 74 0.29 -5.80 7.68
N ILE A 75 -0.39 -6.59 6.85
CA ILE A 75 -1.83 -6.77 6.90
C ILE A 75 -2.11 -8.26 7.01
N HIS A 76 -2.84 -8.66 8.04
CA HIS A 76 -3.40 -9.99 8.16
C HIS A 76 -4.87 -9.94 7.82
N GLY A 77 -5.28 -10.75 6.87
CA GLY A 77 -6.66 -10.82 6.45
C GLY A 77 -7.24 -12.22 6.54
N THR A 78 -8.55 -12.26 6.64
CA THR A 78 -9.37 -13.48 6.62
C THR A 78 -10.57 -13.21 5.75
N GLN A 79 -10.88 -14.13 4.86
CA GLN A 79 -12.12 -14.13 4.08
C GLN A 79 -12.87 -15.43 4.30
N LYS A 80 -14.21 -15.36 4.27
CA LYS A 80 -15.05 -16.51 4.43
C LYS A 80 -16.16 -16.49 3.39
N ASP A 81 -16.14 -17.46 2.52
CA ASP A 81 -17.14 -17.68 1.49
C ASP A 81 -17.82 -19.05 1.62
N GLN A 82 -18.58 -19.46 0.61
CA GLN A 82 -19.25 -20.76 0.53
C GLN A 82 -18.29 -21.95 0.43
N ASN A 83 -17.03 -21.72 0.04
CA ASN A 83 -16.01 -22.75 -0.14
C ASN A 83 -15.17 -22.95 1.13
N GLY A 84 -15.29 -22.06 2.11
CA GLY A 84 -14.56 -22.12 3.36
C GLY A 84 -13.95 -20.79 3.79
N GLU A 85 -12.92 -20.90 4.60
CA GLU A 85 -12.18 -19.76 5.13
C GLU A 85 -10.75 -19.80 4.57
N ASP A 86 -10.28 -18.66 4.04
CA ASP A 86 -8.90 -18.47 3.62
C ASP A 86 -8.31 -17.25 4.36
N HIS A 87 -6.99 -17.26 4.52
CA HIS A 87 -6.24 -16.21 5.19
C HIS A 87 -5.17 -15.67 4.27
N TRP A 88 -4.78 -14.42 4.47
CA TRP A 88 -3.62 -13.87 3.77
C TRP A 88 -2.76 -13.01 4.68
N LEU A 89 -1.50 -12.96 4.33
CA LEU A 89 -0.51 -12.01 4.81
C LEU A 89 -0.14 -11.08 3.68
N GLU A 90 -0.11 -9.80 3.95
CA GLU A 90 0.30 -8.79 2.98
C GLU A 90 1.34 -7.86 3.61
N ILE A 91 2.34 -7.46 2.83
CA ILE A 91 3.36 -6.51 3.25
C ILE A 91 3.38 -5.35 2.26
N LEU A 92 3.13 -4.16 2.76
CA LEU A 92 3.21 -2.92 2.01
C LEU A 92 4.47 -2.14 2.38
N GLY A 93 5.07 -1.47 1.40
CA GLY A 93 6.25 -0.65 1.61
C GLY A 93 6.42 0.44 0.56
N TYR A 94 7.42 1.29 0.77
CA TYR A 94 7.84 2.31 -0.17
C TYR A 94 9.32 2.13 -0.53
N ASP A 95 9.61 2.08 -1.82
CA ASP A 95 10.97 2.04 -2.37
C ASP A 95 11.45 3.48 -2.63
N PRO A 96 12.38 4.04 -1.84
CA PRO A 96 12.84 5.41 -2.01
C PRO A 96 13.70 5.62 -3.26
N ILE A 97 14.28 4.55 -3.82
CA ILE A 97 15.10 4.61 -5.03
C ILE A 97 14.18 4.72 -6.24
N LYS A 98 13.18 3.86 -6.33
CA LYS A 98 12.19 3.86 -7.42
C LYS A 98 11.10 4.90 -7.22
N LYS A 99 10.99 5.48 -6.01
CA LYS A 99 9.90 6.39 -5.58
C LYS A 99 8.52 5.76 -5.83
N ALA A 100 8.37 4.50 -5.46
CA ALA A 100 7.18 3.69 -5.75
C ALA A 100 6.76 2.90 -4.51
N TYR A 101 5.44 2.78 -4.33
CA TYR A 101 4.88 1.87 -3.34
C TYR A 101 4.77 0.47 -3.93
N PHE A 102 4.92 -0.53 -3.09
CA PHE A 102 4.80 -1.92 -3.47
C PHE A 102 4.06 -2.73 -2.42
N GLY A 103 3.47 -3.83 -2.87
CA GLY A 103 2.83 -4.83 -2.03
C GLY A 103 3.20 -6.24 -2.44
N TYR A 104 3.34 -7.11 -1.45
CA TYR A 104 3.38 -8.56 -1.59
C TYR A 104 2.24 -9.15 -0.79
N VAL A 105 1.50 -10.07 -1.39
CA VAL A 105 0.42 -10.79 -0.74
C VAL A 105 0.62 -12.28 -0.87
N PHE A 106 0.32 -13.01 0.22
CA PHE A 106 0.47 -14.46 0.33
C PHE A 106 -0.79 -15.04 0.94
N TYR A 107 -1.56 -15.78 0.14
CA TYR A 107 -2.72 -16.53 0.61
C TYR A 107 -2.28 -17.89 1.16
N TYR A 108 -2.93 -18.35 2.21
CA TYR A 108 -2.62 -19.66 2.81
C TYR A 108 -3.00 -20.80 1.89
N SER A 109 -3.91 -20.58 0.94
CA SER A 109 -4.20 -21.47 -0.19
C SER A 109 -3.04 -21.66 -1.17
N GLY A 110 -1.94 -20.90 -1.01
CA GLY A 110 -0.73 -20.98 -1.83
C GLY A 110 -0.67 -20.01 -3.01
N THR A 111 -1.71 -19.22 -3.24
CA THR A 111 -1.66 -18.08 -4.17
C THR A 111 -0.80 -16.98 -3.57
N TRP A 112 -0.01 -16.32 -4.39
CA TRP A 112 0.75 -15.12 -3.97
C TRP A 112 0.74 -14.06 -5.07
N GLY A 113 1.04 -12.84 -4.72
CA GLY A 113 1.08 -11.74 -5.67
C GLY A 113 2.11 -10.67 -5.33
N PHE A 114 2.49 -9.94 -6.37
CA PHE A 114 3.28 -8.71 -6.27
C PHE A 114 2.59 -7.62 -7.06
N TYR A 115 2.57 -6.41 -6.52
CA TYR A 115 1.92 -5.27 -7.15
C TYR A 115 2.53 -3.94 -6.72
N THR A 116 2.23 -2.91 -7.48
CA THR A 116 2.55 -1.51 -7.16
C THR A 116 1.28 -0.79 -6.73
N LEU A 117 1.44 0.24 -5.87
CA LEU A 117 0.35 1.11 -5.46
C LEU A 117 0.61 2.53 -5.97
N THR A 118 -0.44 3.18 -6.43
CA THR A 118 -0.42 4.60 -6.80
C THR A 118 -1.53 5.30 -6.05
N PHE A 119 -1.18 6.33 -5.29
CA PHE A 119 -2.13 7.14 -4.52
C PHE A 119 -2.45 8.42 -5.26
N ASP A 120 -3.73 8.76 -5.36
CA ASP A 120 -4.24 10.03 -5.87
C ASP A 120 -5.36 10.51 -4.96
N ASP A 121 -5.19 11.70 -4.32
CA ASP A 121 -6.08 12.27 -3.31
C ASP A 121 -6.57 11.20 -2.31
N ARG A 122 -7.76 10.66 -2.53
CA ARG A 122 -8.41 9.65 -1.70
C ARG A 122 -8.61 8.32 -2.42
N SER A 123 -7.83 8.07 -3.45
CA SER A 123 -7.87 6.81 -4.17
C SER A 123 -6.52 6.11 -4.14
N CYS A 124 -6.56 4.80 -4.25
CA CYS A 124 -5.38 3.95 -4.39
C CYS A 124 -5.63 2.94 -5.50
N LEU A 125 -4.78 2.98 -6.52
CA LEU A 125 -4.73 1.96 -7.56
C LEU A 125 -3.61 0.97 -7.23
N GLU A 126 -3.97 -0.29 -7.07
CA GLU A 126 -3.06 -1.43 -7.00
C GLU A 126 -3.06 -2.12 -8.36
N SER A 127 -1.88 -2.47 -8.87
CA SER A 127 -1.75 -3.15 -10.15
C SER A 127 -0.60 -4.13 -10.12
N GLY A 128 -0.87 -5.38 -10.47
CA GLY A 128 0.12 -6.43 -10.35
C GLY A 128 -0.30 -7.77 -10.96
N THR A 129 0.28 -8.82 -10.40
CA THR A 129 0.05 -10.19 -10.86
C THR A 129 -0.09 -11.12 -9.68
N PHE A 130 -1.14 -11.94 -9.68
CA PHE A 130 -1.27 -13.11 -8.83
C PHE A 130 -0.68 -14.33 -9.52
N TYR A 131 -0.09 -15.20 -8.73
CA TYR A 131 0.45 -16.50 -9.15
C TYR A 131 -0.23 -17.59 -8.33
N SER A 132 -0.98 -18.46 -9.01
CA SER A 132 -1.65 -19.60 -8.36
C SER A 132 -0.72 -20.81 -8.21
N PRO A 133 -1.01 -21.75 -7.31
CA PRO A 133 -0.20 -22.95 -7.08
C PRO A 133 -0.01 -23.83 -8.32
N ASP A 134 -0.93 -23.78 -9.28
CA ASP A 134 -0.83 -24.49 -10.57
C ASP A 134 0.03 -23.73 -11.62
N GLY A 135 0.70 -22.64 -11.22
CA GLY A 135 1.63 -21.88 -12.05
C GLY A 135 0.97 -20.86 -12.99
N LYS A 136 -0.32 -20.61 -12.88
CA LYS A 136 -0.98 -19.57 -13.66
C LYS A 136 -0.66 -18.19 -13.10
N ALA A 137 -0.46 -17.23 -14.02
CA ALA A 137 -0.31 -15.82 -13.72
C ALA A 137 -1.56 -15.06 -14.17
N ILE A 138 -2.15 -14.28 -13.27
CA ILE A 138 -3.36 -13.49 -13.50
C ILE A 138 -3.02 -12.05 -13.19
N LYS A 139 -3.07 -11.17 -14.18
CA LYS A 139 -2.91 -9.74 -13.94
C LYS A 139 -4.19 -9.19 -13.33
N PHE A 140 -4.02 -8.30 -12.37
CA PHE A 140 -5.12 -7.63 -11.70
C PHE A 140 -4.86 -6.14 -11.54
N ARG A 141 -5.93 -5.41 -11.29
CA ARG A 141 -5.91 -4.03 -10.81
C ARG A 141 -7.07 -3.83 -9.84
N HIS A 142 -6.76 -3.27 -8.68
CA HIS A 142 -7.75 -2.83 -7.69
C HIS A 142 -7.79 -1.31 -7.69
N MET A 143 -8.98 -0.74 -7.75
CA MET A 143 -9.21 0.67 -7.49
C MET A 143 -9.96 0.82 -6.17
N TRP A 144 -9.33 1.45 -5.20
CA TRP A 144 -9.89 1.76 -3.90
C TRP A 144 -10.20 3.25 -3.78
N ASN A 145 -11.38 3.60 -3.27
CA ASN A 145 -11.82 4.97 -3.05
C ASN A 145 -12.26 5.15 -1.61
N PHE A 146 -11.57 6.04 -0.87
CA PHE A 146 -11.80 6.30 0.54
C PHE A 146 -12.74 7.49 0.74
N THR A 147 -13.54 7.44 1.81
CA THR A 147 -14.32 8.60 2.27
C THR A 147 -13.40 9.69 2.84
N PRO A 148 -13.87 10.97 2.94
CA PRO A 148 -13.05 12.07 3.46
C PRO A 148 -12.51 11.87 4.87
N ASP A 149 -13.18 11.09 5.69
CA ASP A 149 -12.79 10.75 7.07
C ASP A 149 -11.92 9.51 7.17
N TRP A 150 -11.64 8.84 6.02
CA TRP A 150 -10.87 7.61 5.92
C TRP A 150 -11.45 6.42 6.70
N MET A 151 -12.76 6.47 6.99
CA MET A 151 -13.46 5.45 7.77
C MET A 151 -14.21 4.44 6.92
N SER A 152 -14.40 4.73 5.63
CA SER A 152 -15.03 3.82 4.69
C SER A 152 -14.27 3.78 3.39
N VAL A 153 -14.38 2.65 2.70
CA VAL A 153 -13.75 2.43 1.40
C VAL A 153 -14.71 1.70 0.47
N SER A 154 -14.67 2.02 -0.81
CA SER A 154 -15.24 1.20 -1.87
C SER A 154 -14.13 0.77 -2.81
N GLY A 155 -14.23 -0.45 -3.34
CA GLY A 155 -13.21 -1.00 -4.22
C GLY A 155 -13.80 -1.80 -5.36
N THR A 156 -13.00 -1.91 -6.42
CA THR A 156 -13.32 -2.72 -7.60
C THR A 156 -12.04 -3.42 -8.02
N GLU A 157 -12.10 -4.75 -8.17
CA GLU A 157 -11.03 -5.49 -8.83
C GLU A 157 -11.42 -5.81 -10.26
N GLU A 158 -10.46 -5.63 -11.15
CA GLU A 158 -10.51 -6.20 -12.49
C GLU A 158 -9.33 -7.14 -12.69
N VAL A 159 -9.59 -8.24 -13.39
CA VAL A 159 -8.57 -9.22 -13.78
C VAL A 159 -8.51 -9.36 -15.29
N GLU A 160 -7.31 -9.69 -15.81
CA GLU A 160 -7.10 -9.93 -17.23
C GLU A 160 -7.17 -11.43 -17.51
N ARG A 161 -8.03 -11.80 -18.47
CA ARG A 161 -8.09 -13.15 -19.04
C ARG A 161 -8.18 -13.04 -20.56
N ASP A 162 -7.32 -13.72 -21.28
CA ASP A 162 -7.27 -13.75 -22.74
C ASP A 162 -7.20 -12.34 -23.37
N GLY A 163 -6.43 -11.45 -22.75
CA GLY A 163 -6.25 -10.05 -23.19
C GLY A 163 -7.43 -9.12 -22.91
N LYS A 164 -8.44 -9.59 -22.17
CA LYS A 164 -9.61 -8.77 -21.81
C LYS A 164 -9.70 -8.61 -20.30
N TRP A 165 -9.94 -7.38 -19.87
CA TRP A 165 -10.22 -7.04 -18.50
C TRP A 165 -11.70 -7.20 -18.18
N TRP A 166 -12.02 -7.72 -17.00
CA TRP A 166 -13.37 -7.80 -16.49
C TRP A 166 -13.38 -7.68 -14.97
N THR A 167 -14.48 -7.14 -14.43
CA THR A 167 -14.66 -6.95 -12.98
C THR A 167 -14.87 -8.30 -12.31
N SER A 168 -13.93 -8.70 -11.45
CA SER A 168 -13.98 -9.92 -10.65
C SER A 168 -14.67 -9.71 -9.32
N PHE A 169 -14.50 -8.52 -8.69
CA PHE A 169 -15.29 -8.16 -7.52
C PHE A 169 -15.54 -6.64 -7.38
N GLU A 170 -16.57 -6.34 -6.60
CA GLU A 170 -16.82 -5.04 -6.01
C GLU A 170 -16.84 -5.19 -4.48
N ALA A 171 -16.30 -4.20 -3.76
CA ALA A 171 -16.15 -4.26 -2.32
C ALA A 171 -16.58 -2.96 -1.64
N LYS A 172 -17.06 -3.08 -0.40
CA LYS A 172 -17.31 -1.95 0.51
C LYS A 172 -16.77 -2.30 1.88
N GLY A 173 -15.99 -1.41 2.45
CA GLY A 173 -15.36 -1.63 3.74
C GLY A 173 -15.60 -0.48 4.71
N VAL A 174 -15.57 -0.81 5.99
CA VAL A 174 -15.60 0.15 7.08
C VAL A 174 -14.46 -0.15 8.04
N LYS A 175 -13.84 0.93 8.51
CA LYS A 175 -12.75 0.86 9.48
C LYS A 175 -13.30 0.88 10.89
N SER A 176 -12.89 -0.07 11.71
CA SER A 176 -13.23 -0.07 13.13
C SER A 176 -12.39 0.95 13.87
N LEU A 177 -13.03 1.79 14.69
CA LEU A 177 -12.33 2.59 15.68
C LEU A 177 -11.82 1.63 16.76
N THR A 178 -10.53 1.37 16.76
CA THR A 178 -9.88 0.68 17.90
C THR A 178 -9.98 1.61 19.12
N LYS A 179 -10.69 1.16 20.17
CA LYS A 179 -10.69 1.84 21.47
C LYS A 179 -9.38 1.57 22.19
#